data_22bffef0f56aab64bad844f2298fc931
#
_entry.id   22bffef0f56aab64bad844f2298fc931
#
_cell.length_a   1.000
_cell.length_b   1.000
_cell.length_c   1.000
_cell.angle_alpha   90.00
_cell.angle_beta   90.00
_cell.angle_gamma   90.00
#
_symmetry.space_group_name_H-M   'P 1'
#
loop_
_entity.id
_entity.type
_entity.pdbx_description
1 polymer ?
#
loop_
_entity_poly.entity_id
_entity_poly.type
_entity_poly.pdbx_seq_one_letter_code
_entity_poly.pdbx_strand_id
1 'polypeptide(L)'
;MTLHCIVVTPEETAFETDADSVIVPLFDGEKGVMTDHAPMIGRLGNGTLTLTTGGTTESHYVEGGFIQVLDNVVSILTNRVAAIEDFNRDDLEVNLRDALAMPGNSVEQLDQREKVVDAVRSQLRMLNRS
;
A
#
# COMPACT_ATOMS: atom_id res chain seq x y z
N MET A 1 9.05 12.74 -19.77
CA MET A 1 8.30 13.39 -18.68
C MET A 1 8.06 12.38 -17.59
N THR A 2 8.09 12.83 -16.35
CA THR A 2 7.96 11.94 -15.20
C THR A 2 6.86 12.42 -14.27
N LEU A 3 6.36 11.49 -13.46
CA LEU A 3 5.52 11.78 -12.32
C LEU A 3 6.43 12.04 -11.12
N HIS A 4 6.07 12.99 -10.27
CA HIS A 4 6.74 13.17 -8.98
C HIS A 4 5.89 12.48 -7.92
N CYS A 5 6.43 11.45 -7.28
CA CYS A 5 5.71 10.64 -6.30
C CYS A 5 6.20 10.96 -4.89
N ILE A 6 5.26 11.32 -4.02
CA ILE A 6 5.52 11.64 -2.62
C ILE A 6 4.72 10.66 -1.77
N VAL A 7 5.39 9.92 -0.90
CA VAL A 7 4.74 8.95 -0.02
C VAL A 7 4.94 9.40 1.43
N VAL A 8 3.84 9.63 2.12
CA VAL A 8 3.82 10.19 3.47
C VAL A 8 3.07 9.26 4.41
N THR A 9 3.62 9.06 5.59
CA THR A 9 2.94 8.41 6.71
C THR A 9 2.61 9.49 7.76
N PRO A 10 1.73 9.19 8.75
CA PRO A 10 1.41 10.17 9.78
C PRO A 10 2.62 10.71 10.55
N GLU A 11 3.71 9.96 10.57
CA GLU A 11 4.90 10.31 11.35
C GLU A 11 5.93 11.08 10.55
N GLU A 12 6.03 10.83 9.23
CA GLU A 12 7.09 11.44 8.42
C GLU A 12 6.82 11.28 6.92
N THR A 13 7.59 11.99 6.10
CA THR A 13 7.67 11.71 4.67
C THR A 13 8.53 10.47 4.50
N ALA A 14 7.92 9.37 4.02
CA ALA A 14 8.62 8.11 3.86
C ALA A 14 9.66 8.21 2.75
N PHE A 15 9.26 8.71 1.57
CA PHE A 15 10.20 8.98 0.48
C PHE A 15 9.54 9.83 -0.61
N GLU A 16 10.37 10.44 -1.44
CA GLU A 16 9.98 11.13 -2.67
C GLU A 16 10.85 10.62 -3.81
N THR A 17 10.26 10.41 -4.96
CA THR A 17 11.00 9.97 -6.13
C THR A 17 10.23 10.29 -7.41
N ASP A 18 10.94 10.37 -8.53
CA ASP A 18 10.32 10.50 -9.84
C ASP A 18 10.09 9.10 -10.41
N ALA A 19 9.02 8.94 -11.16
CA ALA A 19 8.68 7.67 -11.80
C ALA A 19 8.02 7.91 -13.15
N ASP A 20 8.14 6.95 -14.06
CA ASP A 20 7.46 7.00 -15.37
C ASP A 20 6.01 6.58 -15.21
N SER A 21 5.76 5.62 -14.33
CA SER A 21 4.42 5.16 -14.03
C SER A 21 4.33 4.65 -12.59
N VAL A 22 3.12 4.69 -12.04
CA VAL A 22 2.83 4.24 -10.68
C VAL A 22 1.59 3.35 -10.73
N ILE A 23 1.66 2.20 -10.08
CA ILE A 23 0.48 1.35 -9.88
C ILE A 23 0.16 1.37 -8.40
N VAL A 24 -1.07 1.76 -8.06
CA VAL A 24 -1.50 1.91 -6.66
C VAL A 24 -2.61 0.92 -6.34
N PRO A 25 -2.62 0.36 -5.12
CA PRO A 25 -3.71 -0.49 -4.68
C PRO A 25 -4.84 0.37 -4.11
N LEU A 26 -5.88 0.61 -4.92
CA LEU A 26 -7.10 1.24 -4.42
C LEU A 26 -7.93 0.21 -3.67
N PHE A 27 -8.85 0.68 -2.83
CA PHE A 27 -9.68 -0.23 -2.04
C PHE A 27 -10.57 -1.14 -2.92
N ASP A 28 -10.84 -0.72 -4.16
CA ASP A 28 -11.67 -1.49 -5.11
C ASP A 28 -10.85 -2.10 -6.26
N GLY A 29 -9.53 -2.09 -6.19
CA GLY A 29 -8.65 -2.68 -7.19
C GLY A 29 -7.46 -1.82 -7.53
N GLU A 30 -6.54 -2.36 -8.31
CA GLU A 30 -5.34 -1.65 -8.71
C GLU A 30 -5.63 -0.59 -9.78
N LYS A 31 -4.88 0.50 -9.75
CA LYS A 31 -4.98 1.57 -10.72
C LYS A 31 -3.60 2.01 -11.18
N GLY A 32 -3.41 2.08 -12.50
CA GLY A 32 -2.19 2.64 -13.08
C GLY A 32 -2.32 4.14 -13.28
N VAL A 33 -1.26 4.87 -12.96
CA VAL A 33 -1.16 6.32 -13.15
C VAL A 33 0.08 6.59 -14.00
N MET A 34 -0.12 7.32 -15.08
CA MET A 34 0.97 7.74 -15.98
C MET A 34 0.99 9.26 -16.07
N THR A 35 2.01 9.80 -16.77
CA THR A 35 2.09 11.24 -16.99
C THR A 35 0.81 11.77 -17.66
N ASP A 36 0.45 12.99 -17.29
CA ASP A 36 -0.74 13.69 -17.80
C ASP A 36 -2.07 13.02 -17.41
N HIS A 37 -2.04 12.18 -16.38
CA HIS A 37 -3.27 11.62 -15.81
C HIS A 37 -4.18 12.74 -15.28
N ALA A 38 -5.48 12.61 -15.53
CA ALA A 38 -6.46 13.57 -15.05
C ALA A 38 -6.41 13.67 -13.51
N PRO A 39 -6.77 14.81 -12.93
CA PRO A 39 -6.83 14.96 -11.49
C PRO A 39 -7.71 13.89 -10.85
N MET A 40 -7.23 13.31 -9.76
CA MET A 40 -7.92 12.21 -9.10
C MET A 40 -7.65 12.24 -7.59
N ILE A 41 -8.67 11.86 -6.83
CA ILE A 41 -8.53 11.55 -5.40
C ILE A 41 -9.13 10.16 -5.22
N GLY A 42 -8.42 9.28 -4.54
CA GLY A 42 -8.88 7.91 -4.31
C GLY A 42 -8.55 7.42 -2.92
N ARG A 43 -9.21 6.34 -2.52
CA ARG A 43 -8.95 5.66 -1.26
C ARG A 43 -8.09 4.45 -1.52
N LEU A 44 -7.00 4.33 -0.76
CA LEU A 44 -6.10 3.19 -0.86
C LEU A 44 -6.63 1.99 -0.08
N GLY A 45 -6.40 0.80 -0.66
CA GLY A 45 -6.50 -0.44 0.09
C GLY A 45 -5.13 -0.85 0.62
N ASN A 46 -5.04 -2.06 1.12
CA ASN A 46 -3.78 -2.65 1.54
C ASN A 46 -3.20 -3.43 0.36
N GLY A 47 -1.97 -3.17 0.00
CA GLY A 47 -1.38 -3.87 -1.14
C GLY A 47 -0.05 -3.29 -1.57
N THR A 48 0.28 -3.50 -2.84
CA THR A 48 1.58 -3.14 -3.40
C THR A 48 1.49 -1.85 -4.20
N LEU A 49 2.33 -0.90 -3.83
CA LEU A 49 2.61 0.30 -4.61
C LEU A 49 3.82 -0.01 -5.50
N THR A 50 3.67 0.12 -6.81
CA THR A 50 4.72 -0.19 -7.77
C THR A 50 5.10 1.06 -8.54
N LEU A 51 6.39 1.39 -8.53
CA LEU A 51 6.96 2.53 -9.23
C LEU A 51 7.88 2.02 -10.32
N THR A 52 7.71 2.49 -11.55
CA THR A 52 8.55 2.10 -12.68
C THR A 52 9.31 3.32 -13.18
N THR A 53 10.63 3.21 -13.28
CA THR A 53 11.52 4.28 -13.75
C THR A 53 12.58 3.66 -14.65
N GLY A 54 12.62 4.07 -15.94
CA GLY A 54 13.63 3.62 -16.87
C GLY A 54 13.72 2.10 -17.02
N GLY A 55 12.59 1.40 -16.95
CA GLY A 55 12.55 -0.05 -17.03
C GLY A 55 12.83 -0.77 -15.71
N THR A 56 13.15 -0.04 -14.65
CA THR A 56 13.38 -0.60 -13.32
C THR A 56 12.12 -0.43 -12.49
N THR A 57 11.72 -1.49 -11.81
CA THR A 57 10.51 -1.51 -10.99
C THR A 57 10.87 -1.61 -9.52
N GLU A 58 10.25 -0.76 -8.72
CA GLU A 58 10.38 -0.73 -7.25
C GLU A 58 9.01 -0.97 -6.65
N SER A 59 8.92 -1.86 -5.68
CA SER A 59 7.64 -2.19 -5.06
C SER A 59 7.71 -2.04 -3.54
N HIS A 60 6.65 -1.46 -2.98
CA HIS A 60 6.51 -1.24 -1.55
C HIS A 60 5.13 -1.70 -1.10
N TYR A 61 5.03 -2.22 0.11
CA TYR A 61 3.75 -2.47 0.74
C TYR A 61 3.21 -1.16 1.32
N VAL A 62 1.93 -0.88 1.07
CA VAL A 62 1.21 0.25 1.68
C VAL A 62 -0.07 -0.24 2.33
N GLU A 63 -0.50 0.45 3.37
CA GLU A 63 -1.61 0.02 4.20
C GLU A 63 -2.62 1.15 4.37
N GLY A 64 -3.65 1.11 3.54
CA GLY A 64 -4.74 2.08 3.56
C GLY A 64 -4.29 3.51 3.26
N GLY A 65 -5.21 4.45 3.41
CA GLY A 65 -4.95 5.87 3.22
C GLY A 65 -5.59 6.43 1.97
N PHE A 66 -4.98 7.47 1.41
CA PHE A 66 -5.51 8.19 0.26
C PHE A 66 -4.43 8.49 -0.76
N ILE A 67 -4.86 8.66 -2.02
CA ILE A 67 -4.01 9.11 -3.10
C ILE A 67 -4.62 10.35 -3.73
N GLN A 68 -3.77 11.31 -4.08
CA GLN A 68 -4.15 12.46 -4.90
C GLN A 68 -3.21 12.54 -6.09
N VAL A 69 -3.79 12.69 -7.28
CA VAL A 69 -3.03 12.92 -8.53
C VAL A 69 -3.43 14.28 -9.05
N LEU A 70 -2.44 15.15 -9.24
CA LEU A 70 -2.66 16.50 -9.76
C LEU A 70 -1.36 17.00 -10.40
N ASP A 71 -1.46 17.44 -11.67
CA ASP A 71 -0.35 18.07 -12.39
C ASP A 71 0.95 17.25 -12.33
N ASN A 72 0.85 15.95 -12.60
CA ASN A 72 1.96 15.01 -12.60
C ASN A 72 2.63 14.82 -11.22
N VAL A 73 1.90 15.17 -10.16
CA VAL A 73 2.31 14.89 -8.78
C VAL A 73 1.38 13.84 -8.20
N VAL A 74 1.96 12.73 -7.74
CA VAL A 74 1.23 11.66 -7.08
C VAL A 74 1.55 11.74 -5.60
N SER A 75 0.56 12.14 -4.81
CA SER A 75 0.71 12.25 -3.35
C SER A 75 -0.01 11.09 -2.70
N ILE A 76 0.72 10.28 -1.94
CA ILE A 76 0.19 9.11 -1.27
C ILE A 76 0.33 9.32 0.24
N LEU A 77 -0.80 9.30 0.93
CA LEU A 77 -0.87 9.35 2.38
C LEU A 77 -1.32 7.97 2.85
N THR A 78 -0.45 7.24 3.51
CA THR A 78 -0.72 5.87 3.94
C THR A 78 -0.34 5.68 5.40
N ASN A 79 -0.93 4.70 6.04
CA ASN A 79 -0.67 4.42 7.46
C ASN A 79 0.68 3.74 7.67
N ARG A 80 1.12 2.95 6.70
CA ARG A 80 2.39 2.22 6.79
C ARG A 80 2.96 1.99 5.41
N VAL A 81 4.29 2.14 5.30
CA VAL A 81 5.06 1.79 4.09
C VAL A 81 6.18 0.85 4.52
N ALA A 82 6.36 -0.23 3.80
CA ALA A 82 7.47 -1.15 4.07
C ALA A 82 7.97 -1.76 2.76
N ALA A 83 9.25 -2.07 2.71
CA ALA A 83 9.82 -2.79 1.58
C ALA A 83 9.33 -4.24 1.59
N ILE A 84 9.13 -4.82 0.40
CA ILE A 84 8.65 -6.20 0.30
C ILE A 84 9.63 -7.16 0.94
N GLU A 85 10.92 -6.87 0.85
CA GLU A 85 12.00 -7.69 1.41
C GLU A 85 11.95 -7.77 2.94
N ASP A 86 11.25 -6.84 3.58
CA ASP A 86 11.12 -6.83 5.04
C ASP A 86 10.11 -7.87 5.54
N PHE A 87 9.38 -8.52 4.64
CA PHE A 87 8.37 -9.52 5.00
C PHE A 87 8.90 -10.94 4.79
N ASN A 88 8.57 -11.80 5.74
CA ASN A 88 8.91 -13.23 5.72
C ASN A 88 7.61 -14.02 5.82
N ARG A 89 7.44 -15.00 4.92
CA ARG A 89 6.21 -15.80 4.87
C ARG A 89 5.90 -16.48 6.20
N ASP A 90 6.90 -17.09 6.85
CA ASP A 90 6.69 -17.81 8.09
C ASP A 90 6.23 -16.86 9.21
N ASP A 91 6.83 -15.67 9.29
CA ASP A 91 6.42 -14.66 10.26
C ASP A 91 4.99 -14.18 9.99
N LEU A 92 4.63 -14.00 8.71
CA LEU A 92 3.28 -13.58 8.34
C LEU A 92 2.25 -14.65 8.65
N GLU A 93 2.58 -15.92 8.47
CA GLU A 93 1.66 -17.01 8.82
C GLU A 93 1.41 -17.07 10.32
N VAL A 94 2.45 -16.84 11.13
CA VAL A 94 2.30 -16.73 12.60
C VAL A 94 1.44 -15.51 12.94
N ASN A 95 1.70 -14.37 12.31
CA ASN A 95 0.93 -13.15 12.53
C ASN A 95 -0.55 -13.34 12.17
N LEU A 96 -0.83 -14.07 11.10
CA LEU A 96 -2.21 -14.36 10.70
C LEU A 96 -2.91 -15.23 11.74
N ARG A 97 -2.21 -16.28 12.23
CA ARG A 97 -2.74 -17.15 13.26
C ARG A 97 -3.07 -16.36 14.53
N ASP A 98 -2.15 -15.48 14.95
CA ASP A 98 -2.33 -14.65 16.14
C ASP A 98 -3.49 -13.66 15.94
N ALA A 99 -3.60 -13.07 14.75
CA ALA A 99 -4.68 -12.14 14.43
C ALA A 99 -6.04 -12.83 14.45
N LEU A 100 -6.13 -14.05 13.92
CA LEU A 100 -7.37 -14.83 13.91
C LEU A 100 -7.78 -15.26 15.32
N ALA A 101 -6.82 -15.35 16.25
CA ALA A 101 -7.08 -15.69 17.65
C ALA A 101 -7.41 -14.48 18.52
N MET A 102 -7.38 -13.26 17.95
CA MET A 102 -7.73 -12.05 18.71
C MET A 102 -9.18 -12.08 19.19
N PRO A 103 -9.48 -11.42 20.33
CA PRO A 103 -10.84 -11.40 20.86
C PRO A 103 -11.85 -10.80 19.87
N GLY A 104 -13.06 -11.35 19.86
CA GLY A 104 -14.15 -10.90 19.01
C GLY A 104 -15.46 -10.84 19.76
N ASN A 105 -15.45 -10.39 21.02
CA ASN A 105 -16.63 -10.36 21.89
C ASN A 105 -17.43 -9.06 21.79
N SER A 106 -16.94 -8.08 21.04
CA SER A 106 -17.63 -6.81 20.79
C SER A 106 -17.44 -6.40 19.34
N VAL A 107 -18.25 -5.45 18.86
CA VAL A 107 -18.13 -4.91 17.50
C VAL A 107 -16.74 -4.28 17.33
N GLU A 108 -16.27 -3.56 18.33
CA GLU A 108 -14.96 -2.90 18.30
C GLU A 108 -13.82 -3.92 18.21
N GLN A 109 -13.90 -5.01 18.96
CA GLN A 109 -12.90 -6.09 18.90
C GLN A 109 -12.92 -6.81 17.56
N LEU A 110 -14.09 -7.07 17.00
CA LEU A 110 -14.23 -7.68 15.68
C LEU A 110 -13.65 -6.78 14.60
N ASP A 111 -13.93 -5.49 14.65
CA ASP A 111 -13.42 -4.52 13.70
C ASP A 111 -11.89 -4.43 13.76
N GLN A 112 -11.33 -4.39 14.96
CA GLN A 112 -9.89 -4.37 15.17
C GLN A 112 -9.23 -5.64 14.64
N ARG A 113 -9.83 -6.79 14.92
CA ARG A 113 -9.33 -8.08 14.42
C ARG A 113 -9.34 -8.14 12.90
N GLU A 114 -10.43 -7.68 12.27
CA GLU A 114 -10.54 -7.68 10.80
C GLU A 114 -9.47 -6.81 10.15
N LYS A 115 -9.19 -5.64 10.71
CA LYS A 115 -8.14 -4.75 10.19
C LYS A 115 -6.77 -5.44 10.20
N VAL A 116 -6.44 -6.10 11.28
CA VAL A 116 -5.17 -6.81 11.41
C VAL A 116 -5.11 -8.00 10.45
N VAL A 117 -6.19 -8.79 10.39
CA VAL A 117 -6.27 -9.96 9.50
C VAL A 117 -6.13 -9.53 8.03
N ASP A 118 -6.84 -8.47 7.64
CA ASP A 118 -6.79 -7.99 6.25
C ASP A 118 -5.40 -7.51 5.88
N ALA A 119 -4.72 -6.80 6.77
CA ALA A 119 -3.37 -6.33 6.53
C ALA A 119 -2.41 -7.52 6.32
N VAL A 120 -2.45 -8.52 7.20
CA VAL A 120 -1.57 -9.69 7.11
C VAL A 120 -1.88 -10.50 5.84
N ARG A 121 -3.16 -10.68 5.50
CA ARG A 121 -3.53 -11.38 4.27
C ARG A 121 -3.05 -10.65 3.02
N SER A 122 -3.09 -9.32 3.02
CA SER A 122 -2.56 -8.52 1.92
C SER A 122 -1.05 -8.71 1.76
N GLN A 123 -0.33 -8.74 2.87
CA GLN A 123 1.11 -8.99 2.88
C GLN A 123 1.44 -10.38 2.33
N LEU A 124 0.68 -11.40 2.72
CA LEU A 124 0.85 -12.76 2.19
C LEU A 124 0.56 -12.83 0.70
N ARG A 125 -0.50 -12.18 0.23
CA ARG A 125 -0.81 -12.13 -1.21
C ARG A 125 0.32 -11.48 -1.99
N MET A 126 0.91 -10.42 -1.46
CA MET A 126 2.03 -9.73 -2.08
C MET A 126 3.22 -10.67 -2.25
N LEU A 127 3.57 -11.45 -1.23
CA LEU A 127 4.65 -12.42 -1.31
C LEU A 127 4.37 -13.53 -2.32
N ASN A 128 3.12 -13.96 -2.44
CA ASN A 128 2.73 -15.01 -3.38
C ASN A 128 2.84 -14.57 -4.83
N ARG A 129 2.81 -13.26 -5.11
CA ARG A 129 2.95 -12.70 -6.47
C ARG A 129 4.40 -12.49 -6.88
N SER A 130 5.31 -12.54 -5.94
CA SER A 130 6.72 -12.23 -6.16
C SER A 130 7.51 -13.38 -6.75
#